data_2c67325159fa26c2239a36732f79397a
#
_entry.id   2c67325159fa26c2239a36732f79397a
#
_cell.length_a   1.000
_cell.length_b   1.000
_cell.length_c   1.000
_cell.angle_alpha   90.00
_cell.angle_beta   90.00
_cell.angle_gamma   90.00
#
_symmetry.space_group_name_H-M   'P 1'
#
loop_
_entity.id
_entity.type
_entity.pdbx_description
1 polymer ?
#
loop_
_entity_poly.entity_id
_entity_poly.type
_entity_poly.pdbx_seq_one_letter_code
_entity_poly.pdbx_strand_id
1 'polypeptide(L)'
;MSSKTRPVLLAKGKKLHLPNHIAIIVDGNGRWAEQHGLPRFEGHLAGIESVRSTIRCLNQYQIKYVTLYGFSTENWNRPKYEVMNLFRLLEEIVDKESQELHKLGVKIRHLGRLEELPQGLQQAINRAIELTKNNTGMTLSLAFNYGGRTEILDAVRAIIAEGVPPQSINEKLFNNYLYTAGLPDVDLIIRTGGELRISNFLIWQASYSEYYFTDVLWPDFGEKEIEKALLSYSQRQRRFGGL
;
A
#
# COMPACT_ATOMS: atom_id res chain seq x y z
N MET A 1 -13.05 18.13 23.54
CA MET A 1 -11.83 17.68 22.87
C MET A 1 -11.24 16.55 23.70
N SER A 2 -11.57 15.31 23.40
CA SER A 2 -11.08 14.15 24.14
C SER A 2 -9.72 13.75 23.53
N SER A 3 -8.65 13.97 24.26
CA SER A 3 -7.33 13.40 24.00
C SER A 3 -7.44 11.87 24.03
N LYS A 4 -7.71 11.25 22.88
CA LYS A 4 -7.61 9.79 22.76
C LYS A 4 -6.13 9.43 22.91
N THR A 5 -5.78 9.01 24.12
CA THR A 5 -4.51 8.37 24.44
C THR A 5 -4.26 7.24 23.44
N ARG A 6 -3.05 7.23 22.87
CA ARG A 6 -2.56 6.19 21.96
C ARG A 6 -2.78 4.81 22.53
N PRO A 7 -3.23 3.82 21.75
CA PRO A 7 -3.01 2.44 22.11
C PRO A 7 -1.49 2.22 22.15
N VAL A 8 -0.92 2.13 23.34
CA VAL A 8 0.46 1.72 23.52
C VAL A 8 0.40 0.20 23.48
N LEU A 9 0.77 -0.39 22.34
CA LEU A 9 1.04 -1.83 22.30
C LEU A 9 2.18 -2.12 23.26
N LEU A 10 1.87 -2.77 24.38
CA LEU A 10 2.85 -3.22 25.37
C LEU A 10 2.92 -4.75 25.30
N ALA A 11 3.99 -5.30 24.79
CA ALA A 11 4.31 -6.71 25.00
C ALA A 11 5.14 -6.84 26.29
N LYS A 12 4.60 -7.53 27.29
CA LYS A 12 5.28 -7.77 28.58
C LYS A 12 5.80 -6.46 29.26
N GLY A 13 5.01 -5.38 29.21
CA GLY A 13 5.37 -4.10 29.83
C GLY A 13 6.43 -3.28 29.09
N LYS A 14 6.89 -3.68 27.90
CA LYS A 14 7.85 -2.93 27.08
C LYS A 14 7.17 -2.26 25.91
N LYS A 15 7.57 -1.03 25.59
CA LYS A 15 7.12 -0.29 24.41
C LYS A 15 7.57 -1.06 23.15
N LEU A 16 6.62 -1.32 22.23
CA LEU A 16 6.92 -2.02 20.97
C LEU A 16 7.70 -1.11 20.01
N HIS A 17 8.64 -1.71 19.29
CA HIS A 17 9.24 -1.10 18.12
C HIS A 17 8.30 -1.27 16.93
N LEU A 18 7.80 -0.14 16.38
CA LEU A 18 6.85 -0.15 15.27
C LEU A 18 7.56 0.18 13.95
N PRO A 19 7.10 -0.39 12.82
CA PRO A 19 7.61 -0.04 11.50
C PRO A 19 7.24 1.41 11.15
N ASN A 20 8.11 2.07 10.42
CA ASN A 20 7.84 3.41 9.88
C ASN A 20 7.02 3.34 8.57
N HIS A 21 7.31 2.33 7.73
CA HIS A 21 6.64 2.08 6.46
C HIS A 21 6.11 0.65 6.39
N ILE A 22 4.79 0.51 6.24
CA ILE A 22 4.11 -0.77 6.04
C ILE A 22 3.57 -0.84 4.62
N ALA A 23 3.88 -1.93 3.92
CA ALA A 23 3.29 -2.23 2.62
C ALA A 23 2.36 -3.44 2.73
N ILE A 24 1.16 -3.36 2.14
CA ILE A 24 0.13 -4.41 2.29
C ILE A 24 -0.34 -4.89 0.92
N ILE A 25 -0.23 -6.20 0.70
CA ILE A 25 -0.82 -6.89 -0.45
C ILE A 25 -2.21 -7.36 -0.02
N VAL A 26 -3.24 -6.70 -0.55
CA VAL A 26 -4.65 -6.89 -0.19
C VAL A 26 -5.24 -8.05 -1.01
N ASP A 27 -4.93 -9.28 -0.60
CA ASP A 27 -5.34 -10.50 -1.30
C ASP A 27 -6.50 -11.21 -0.60
N GLY A 28 -7.37 -11.82 -1.40
CA GLY A 28 -8.46 -12.66 -0.90
C GLY A 28 -9.88 -12.14 -1.14
N ASN A 29 -10.09 -10.95 -1.72
CA ASN A 29 -11.43 -10.39 -1.95
C ASN A 29 -12.37 -11.34 -2.71
N GLY A 30 -11.90 -11.92 -3.82
CA GLY A 30 -12.71 -12.85 -4.61
C GLY A 30 -13.04 -14.14 -3.87
N ARG A 31 -12.05 -14.72 -3.17
CA ARG A 31 -12.23 -15.94 -2.36
C ARG A 31 -13.21 -15.71 -1.20
N TRP A 32 -13.12 -14.53 -0.57
CA TRP A 32 -14.05 -14.13 0.48
C TRP A 32 -15.49 -14.10 -0.05
N ALA A 33 -15.74 -13.48 -1.20
CA ALA A 33 -17.05 -13.44 -1.82
C ALA A 33 -17.57 -14.84 -2.14
N GLU A 34 -16.72 -15.72 -2.73
CA GLU A 34 -17.05 -17.11 -3.03
C GLU A 34 -17.44 -17.90 -1.76
N GLN A 35 -16.72 -17.73 -0.65
CA GLN A 35 -17.04 -18.37 0.63
C GLN A 35 -18.39 -17.91 1.22
N HIS A 36 -18.83 -16.69 0.86
CA HIS A 36 -20.11 -16.14 1.30
C HIS A 36 -21.24 -16.33 0.29
N GLY A 37 -21.01 -17.05 -0.82
CA GLY A 37 -22.00 -17.22 -1.89
C GLY A 37 -22.34 -15.93 -2.63
N LEU A 38 -21.42 -14.95 -2.64
CA LEU A 38 -21.59 -13.62 -3.21
C LEU A 38 -20.83 -13.49 -4.53
N PRO A 39 -21.25 -12.60 -5.44
CA PRO A 39 -20.46 -12.22 -6.60
C PRO A 39 -19.11 -11.63 -6.19
N ARG A 40 -18.05 -11.86 -6.98
CA ARG A 40 -16.69 -11.35 -6.70
C ARG A 40 -16.62 -9.84 -6.48
N PHE A 41 -17.52 -9.08 -7.08
CA PHE A 41 -17.64 -7.63 -6.90
C PHE A 41 -17.93 -7.25 -5.44
N GLU A 42 -18.79 -8.00 -4.75
CA GLU A 42 -19.10 -7.76 -3.32
C GLU A 42 -17.87 -7.93 -2.43
N GLY A 43 -16.96 -8.84 -2.79
CA GLY A 43 -15.69 -8.97 -2.11
C GLY A 43 -14.79 -7.73 -2.26
N HIS A 44 -14.83 -7.05 -3.40
CA HIS A 44 -14.11 -5.79 -3.59
C HIS A 44 -14.73 -4.67 -2.76
N LEU A 45 -16.05 -4.59 -2.67
CA LEU A 45 -16.74 -3.63 -1.79
C LEU A 45 -16.39 -3.85 -0.31
N ALA A 46 -16.45 -5.09 0.17
CA ALA A 46 -16.04 -5.44 1.53
C ALA A 46 -14.56 -5.10 1.77
N GLY A 47 -13.70 -5.32 0.77
CA GLY A 47 -12.27 -4.98 0.83
C GLY A 47 -12.01 -3.48 0.99
N ILE A 48 -12.87 -2.60 0.45
CA ILE A 48 -12.77 -1.15 0.64
C ILE A 48 -13.02 -0.77 2.10
N GLU A 49 -14.00 -1.40 2.76
CA GLU A 49 -14.24 -1.15 4.18
C GLU A 49 -13.04 -1.58 5.04
N SER A 50 -12.38 -2.68 4.65
CA SER A 50 -11.13 -3.11 5.31
C SER A 50 -9.98 -2.13 5.09
N VAL A 51 -9.91 -1.44 3.93
CA VAL A 51 -8.97 -0.33 3.73
C VAL A 51 -9.22 0.78 4.76
N ARG A 52 -10.48 1.22 4.92
CA ARG A 52 -10.84 2.28 5.88
C ARG A 52 -10.44 1.92 7.30
N SER A 53 -10.81 0.72 7.75
CA SER A 53 -10.53 0.25 9.10
C SER A 53 -9.02 0.13 9.34
N THR A 54 -8.28 -0.42 8.36
CA THR A 54 -6.83 -0.57 8.41
C THR A 54 -6.13 0.79 8.51
N ILE A 55 -6.51 1.77 7.68
CA ILE A 55 -5.90 3.10 7.71
C ILE A 55 -6.19 3.81 9.03
N ARG A 56 -7.42 3.73 9.56
CA ARG A 56 -7.75 4.29 10.87
C ARG A 56 -6.91 3.66 11.99
N CYS A 57 -6.81 2.34 12.00
CA CYS A 57 -6.02 1.59 12.97
C CYS A 57 -4.53 1.98 12.90
N LEU A 58 -3.91 1.92 11.73
CA LEU A 58 -2.50 2.26 11.53
C LEU A 58 -2.22 3.73 11.86
N ASN A 59 -3.16 4.65 11.59
CA ASN A 59 -3.05 6.06 11.97
C ASN A 59 -3.06 6.24 13.50
N GLN A 60 -3.83 5.44 14.24
CA GLN A 60 -3.81 5.43 15.71
C GLN A 60 -2.44 4.98 16.26
N TYR A 61 -1.79 4.01 15.60
CA TYR A 61 -0.43 3.56 15.90
C TYR A 61 0.65 4.52 15.42
N GLN A 62 0.27 5.62 14.74
CA GLN A 62 1.17 6.66 14.19
C GLN A 62 2.18 6.11 13.19
N ILE A 63 1.79 5.09 12.43
CA ILE A 63 2.53 4.66 11.27
C ILE A 63 2.59 5.82 10.28
N LYS A 64 3.79 6.13 9.79
CA LYS A 64 4.01 7.31 8.94
C LYS A 64 3.71 7.05 7.47
N TYR A 65 4.01 5.86 6.98
CA TYR A 65 3.87 5.50 5.58
C TYR A 65 3.16 4.17 5.46
N VAL A 66 2.15 4.14 4.60
CA VAL A 66 1.41 2.91 4.25
C VAL A 66 1.32 2.84 2.73
N THR A 67 1.67 1.69 2.16
CA THR A 67 1.49 1.43 0.73
C THR A 67 0.56 0.24 0.54
N LEU A 68 -0.54 0.41 -0.17
CA LEU A 68 -1.49 -0.65 -0.49
C LEU A 68 -1.33 -1.09 -1.96
N TYR A 69 -1.26 -2.41 -2.19
CA TYR A 69 -1.21 -2.99 -3.53
C TYR A 69 -2.62 -3.27 -4.03
N GLY A 70 -3.22 -2.30 -4.73
CA GLY A 70 -4.60 -2.39 -5.18
C GLY A 70 -4.78 -3.07 -6.54
N PHE A 71 -3.86 -2.80 -7.51
CA PHE A 71 -3.93 -3.36 -8.86
C PHE A 71 -2.54 -3.47 -9.49
N SER A 72 -2.12 -4.70 -9.81
CA SER A 72 -0.83 -4.94 -10.45
C SER A 72 -0.93 -4.86 -11.98
N THR A 73 0.22 -4.64 -12.64
CA THR A 73 0.32 -4.70 -14.11
C THR A 73 -0.11 -6.06 -14.65
N GLU A 74 0.09 -7.14 -13.92
CA GLU A 74 -0.34 -8.50 -14.29
C GLU A 74 -1.86 -8.69 -14.23
N ASN A 75 -2.59 -7.85 -13.46
CA ASN A 75 -4.04 -7.93 -13.35
C ASN A 75 -4.78 -7.53 -14.63
N TRP A 76 -4.12 -6.87 -15.58
CA TRP A 76 -4.68 -6.63 -16.92
C TRP A 76 -5.01 -7.93 -17.67
N ASN A 77 -4.38 -9.05 -17.30
CA ASN A 77 -4.68 -10.38 -17.87
C ASN A 77 -6.02 -10.98 -17.38
N ARG A 78 -6.69 -10.33 -16.41
CA ARG A 78 -8.02 -10.74 -15.95
C ARG A 78 -9.08 -10.49 -17.03
N PRO A 79 -10.26 -11.14 -16.96
CA PRO A 79 -11.35 -10.82 -17.85
C PRO A 79 -11.65 -9.32 -17.89
N LYS A 80 -11.77 -8.75 -19.10
CA LYS A 80 -11.95 -7.30 -19.28
C LYS A 80 -13.12 -6.73 -18.48
N TYR A 81 -14.23 -7.48 -18.36
CA TYR A 81 -15.39 -7.03 -17.59
C TYR A 81 -15.07 -6.88 -16.10
N GLU A 82 -14.24 -7.78 -15.52
CA GLU A 82 -13.82 -7.71 -14.11
C GLU A 82 -12.97 -6.45 -13.88
N VAL A 83 -11.99 -6.21 -14.74
CA VAL A 83 -11.10 -5.04 -14.67
C VAL A 83 -11.89 -3.73 -14.80
N MET A 84 -12.80 -3.66 -15.80
CA MET A 84 -13.60 -2.46 -16.02
C MET A 84 -14.59 -2.19 -14.89
N ASN A 85 -15.19 -3.22 -14.30
CA ASN A 85 -16.07 -3.07 -13.15
C ASN A 85 -15.31 -2.56 -11.92
N LEU A 86 -14.08 -3.07 -11.69
CA LEU A 86 -13.21 -2.56 -10.62
C LEU A 86 -12.89 -1.08 -10.82
N PHE A 87 -12.55 -0.67 -12.05
CA PHE A 87 -12.21 0.73 -12.33
C PHE A 87 -13.40 1.66 -12.15
N ARG A 88 -14.61 1.27 -12.58
CA ARG A 88 -15.84 2.03 -12.34
C ARG A 88 -16.13 2.20 -10.86
N LEU A 89 -16.04 1.08 -10.11
CA LEU A 89 -16.20 1.13 -8.66
C LEU A 89 -15.23 2.13 -8.01
N LEU A 90 -13.94 2.07 -8.37
CA LEU A 90 -12.95 2.98 -7.82
C LEU A 90 -13.23 4.44 -8.22
N GLU A 91 -13.61 4.70 -9.47
CA GLU A 91 -13.98 6.04 -9.94
C GLU A 91 -15.14 6.62 -9.12
N GLU A 92 -16.16 5.81 -8.81
CA GLU A 92 -17.32 6.22 -8.02
C GLU A 92 -16.99 6.54 -6.55
N ILE A 93 -16.02 5.83 -5.96
CA ILE A 93 -15.78 5.93 -4.51
C ILE A 93 -14.59 6.82 -4.15
N VAL A 94 -13.61 7.01 -5.04
CA VAL A 94 -12.34 7.71 -4.73
C VAL A 94 -12.59 9.10 -4.16
N ASP A 95 -13.52 9.88 -4.70
CA ASP A 95 -13.81 11.22 -4.23
C ASP A 95 -14.34 11.21 -2.78
N LYS A 96 -15.24 10.28 -2.45
CA LYS A 96 -15.78 10.12 -1.08
C LYS A 96 -14.71 9.66 -0.11
N GLU A 97 -13.94 8.65 -0.49
CA GLU A 97 -12.88 8.10 0.35
C GLU A 97 -11.78 9.12 0.61
N SER A 98 -11.40 9.88 -0.40
CA SER A 98 -10.37 10.92 -0.26
C SER A 98 -10.77 12.03 0.71
N GLN A 99 -12.05 12.40 0.76
CA GLN A 99 -12.56 13.36 1.74
C GLN A 99 -12.45 12.84 3.18
N GLU A 100 -12.78 11.56 3.42
CA GLU A 100 -12.64 10.96 4.75
C GLU A 100 -11.17 10.85 5.17
N LEU A 101 -10.29 10.48 4.25
CA LEU A 101 -8.85 10.44 4.49
C LEU A 101 -8.27 11.85 4.73
N HIS A 102 -8.76 12.86 4.03
CA HIS A 102 -8.38 14.25 4.25
C HIS A 102 -8.74 14.72 5.66
N LYS A 103 -9.93 14.41 6.17
CA LYS A 103 -10.34 14.70 7.57
C LYS A 103 -9.42 14.05 8.60
N LEU A 104 -8.83 12.90 8.27
CA LEU A 104 -7.84 12.21 9.11
C LEU A 104 -6.41 12.77 8.98
N GLY A 105 -6.20 13.78 8.13
CA GLY A 105 -4.89 14.35 7.85
C GLY A 105 -3.99 13.45 7.00
N VAL A 106 -4.54 12.45 6.32
CA VAL A 106 -3.80 11.50 5.47
C VAL A 106 -3.46 12.15 4.14
N LYS A 107 -2.20 12.04 3.69
CA LYS A 107 -1.74 12.46 2.38
C LYS A 107 -1.79 11.28 1.42
N ILE A 108 -2.47 11.42 0.29
CA ILE A 108 -2.61 10.37 -0.73
C ILE A 108 -1.53 10.53 -1.80
N ARG A 109 -0.96 9.39 -2.24
CA ARG A 109 -0.08 9.28 -3.40
C ARG A 109 -0.52 8.12 -4.27
N HIS A 110 -0.28 8.24 -5.56
CA HIS A 110 -0.39 7.15 -6.52
C HIS A 110 1.01 6.62 -6.88
N LEU A 111 1.16 5.31 -6.98
CA LEU A 111 2.37 4.64 -7.49
C LEU A 111 1.97 3.77 -8.67
N GLY A 112 2.65 3.93 -9.80
CA GLY A 112 2.40 3.17 -11.03
C GLY A 112 2.10 4.08 -12.23
N ARG A 113 1.66 3.48 -13.32
CA ARG A 113 1.39 4.17 -14.60
C ARG A 113 -0.03 4.69 -14.63
N LEU A 114 -0.21 5.93 -14.18
CA LEU A 114 -1.52 6.59 -14.11
C LEU A 114 -2.14 6.80 -15.50
N GLU A 115 -1.30 7.15 -16.48
CA GLU A 115 -1.68 7.47 -17.86
C GLU A 115 -2.30 6.30 -18.63
N GLU A 116 -2.06 5.06 -18.19
CA GLU A 116 -2.65 3.86 -18.80
C GLU A 116 -4.05 3.51 -18.25
N LEU A 117 -4.51 4.21 -17.19
CA LEU A 117 -5.84 4.00 -16.59
C LEU A 117 -6.93 4.75 -17.39
N PRO A 118 -8.21 4.39 -17.27
CA PRO A 118 -9.32 5.15 -17.84
C PRO A 118 -9.32 6.61 -17.38
N GLN A 119 -9.63 7.54 -18.28
CA GLN A 119 -9.53 8.97 -18.03
C GLN A 119 -10.33 9.45 -16.80
N GLY A 120 -11.53 8.91 -16.56
CA GLY A 120 -12.34 9.24 -15.39
C GLY A 120 -11.64 8.88 -14.09
N LEU A 121 -11.02 7.67 -14.03
CA LEU A 121 -10.25 7.23 -12.87
C LEU A 121 -8.97 8.05 -12.68
N GLN A 122 -8.26 8.41 -13.75
CA GLN A 122 -7.11 9.32 -13.67
C GLN A 122 -7.50 10.66 -13.03
N GLN A 123 -8.61 11.25 -13.46
CA GLN A 123 -9.11 12.51 -12.93
C GLN A 123 -9.51 12.40 -11.45
N ALA A 124 -10.18 11.31 -11.05
CA ALA A 124 -10.55 11.05 -9.66
C ALA A 124 -9.31 10.91 -8.77
N ILE A 125 -8.29 10.15 -9.20
CA ILE A 125 -7.02 9.99 -8.48
C ILE A 125 -6.30 11.35 -8.34
N ASN A 126 -6.23 12.14 -9.41
CA ASN A 126 -5.59 13.46 -9.38
C ASN A 126 -6.32 14.43 -8.42
N ARG A 127 -7.67 14.42 -8.39
CA ARG A 127 -8.44 15.19 -7.40
C ARG A 127 -8.12 14.78 -5.97
N ALA A 128 -8.01 13.47 -5.70
CA ALA A 128 -7.69 12.94 -4.38
C ALA A 128 -6.28 13.36 -3.92
N ILE A 129 -5.29 13.31 -4.81
CA ILE A 129 -3.92 13.77 -4.55
C ILE A 129 -3.91 15.26 -4.24
N GLU A 130 -4.57 16.08 -5.08
CA GLU A 130 -4.62 17.53 -4.93
C GLU A 130 -5.31 17.93 -3.62
N LEU A 131 -6.45 17.30 -3.28
CA LEU A 131 -7.18 17.54 -2.03
C LEU A 131 -6.29 17.31 -0.80
N THR A 132 -5.43 16.30 -0.84
CA THR A 132 -4.66 15.85 0.33
C THR A 132 -3.20 16.28 0.35
N LYS A 133 -2.72 17.02 -0.67
CA LYS A 133 -1.30 17.36 -0.87
C LYS A 133 -0.64 18.07 0.32
N ASN A 134 -1.41 18.88 1.04
CA ASN A 134 -0.92 19.68 2.18
C ASN A 134 -1.10 18.96 3.53
N ASN A 135 -1.65 17.74 3.55
CA ASN A 135 -1.75 16.97 4.77
C ASN A 135 -0.37 16.51 5.26
N THR A 136 -0.18 16.52 6.58
CA THR A 136 1.11 16.22 7.24
C THR A 136 1.08 14.98 8.12
N GLY A 137 -0.03 14.25 8.13
CA GLY A 137 -0.18 13.00 8.87
C GLY A 137 0.46 11.81 8.15
N MET A 138 -0.23 10.66 8.16
CA MET A 138 0.19 9.48 7.43
C MET A 138 0.23 9.75 5.92
N THR A 139 1.24 9.24 5.22
CA THR A 139 1.23 9.16 3.76
C THR A 139 0.71 7.78 3.35
N LEU A 140 -0.43 7.76 2.64
CA LEU A 140 -1.02 6.58 2.02
C LEU A 140 -0.67 6.55 0.54
N SER A 141 0.12 5.57 0.13
CA SER A 141 0.45 5.31 -1.27
C SER A 141 -0.42 4.18 -1.81
N LEU A 142 -1.11 4.42 -2.92
CA LEU A 142 -1.91 3.43 -3.62
C LEU A 142 -1.13 2.94 -4.84
N ALA A 143 -0.59 1.73 -4.76
CA ALA A 143 0.07 1.07 -5.88
C ALA A 143 -1.03 0.49 -6.80
N PHE A 144 -1.32 1.23 -7.88
CA PHE A 144 -2.37 0.92 -8.82
C PHE A 144 -1.84 1.03 -10.26
N ASN A 145 -2.07 0.00 -11.07
CA ASN A 145 -1.33 -0.24 -12.32
C ASN A 145 0.19 -0.22 -12.07
N TYR A 146 0.59 -0.93 -11.03
CA TYR A 146 1.95 -0.97 -10.51
C TYR A 146 2.58 -2.36 -10.71
N GLY A 147 3.88 -2.37 -10.99
CA GLY A 147 4.73 -3.55 -10.95
C GLY A 147 6.18 -3.14 -10.71
N GLY A 148 6.87 -3.78 -9.77
CA GLY A 148 8.24 -3.39 -9.38
C GLY A 148 9.26 -3.52 -10.52
N ARG A 149 9.11 -4.53 -11.40
CA ARG A 149 9.95 -4.65 -12.60
C ARG A 149 9.69 -3.50 -13.57
N THR A 150 8.42 -3.11 -13.75
CA THR A 150 8.02 -1.98 -14.58
C THR A 150 8.58 -0.67 -14.03
N GLU A 151 8.44 -0.44 -12.74
CA GLU A 151 8.99 0.73 -12.04
C GLU A 151 10.50 0.87 -12.29
N ILE A 152 11.28 -0.21 -12.13
CA ILE A 152 12.73 -0.23 -12.37
C ILE A 152 13.05 0.11 -13.83
N LEU A 153 12.32 -0.50 -14.78
CA LEU A 153 12.55 -0.22 -16.21
C LEU A 153 12.19 1.22 -16.58
N ASP A 154 11.15 1.79 -16.00
CA ASP A 154 10.76 3.17 -16.24
C ASP A 154 11.78 4.15 -15.62
N ALA A 155 12.31 3.85 -14.44
CA ALA A 155 13.40 4.61 -13.83
C ALA A 155 14.67 4.58 -14.71
N VAL A 156 15.05 3.41 -15.24
CA VAL A 156 16.20 3.28 -16.17
C VAL A 156 15.98 4.10 -17.45
N ARG A 157 14.77 4.02 -18.02
CA ARG A 157 14.45 4.82 -19.23
C ARG A 157 14.54 6.32 -18.97
N ALA A 158 14.04 6.79 -17.83
CA ALA A 158 14.11 8.20 -17.45
C ALA A 158 15.56 8.66 -17.26
N ILE A 159 16.39 7.89 -16.58
CA ILE A 159 17.83 8.15 -16.38
C ILE A 159 18.54 8.28 -17.74
N ILE A 160 18.27 7.38 -18.69
CA ILE A 160 18.86 7.41 -20.04
C ILE A 160 18.37 8.64 -20.81
N ALA A 161 17.05 8.94 -20.75
CA ALA A 161 16.46 10.06 -21.47
C ALA A 161 17.00 11.42 -20.99
N GLU A 162 17.34 11.53 -19.71
CA GLU A 162 17.97 12.73 -19.12
C GLU A 162 19.48 12.81 -19.34
N GLY A 163 20.09 11.80 -19.98
CA GLY A 163 21.52 11.77 -20.28
C GLY A 163 22.41 11.69 -19.04
N VAL A 164 21.93 11.07 -17.97
CA VAL A 164 22.70 10.93 -16.71
C VAL A 164 23.96 10.08 -16.96
N PRO A 165 25.18 10.58 -16.64
CA PRO A 165 26.41 9.83 -16.86
C PRO A 165 26.41 8.53 -16.02
N PRO A 166 26.84 7.37 -16.58
CA PRO A 166 26.84 6.09 -15.86
C PRO A 166 27.56 6.12 -14.51
N GLN A 167 28.66 6.87 -14.41
CA GLN A 167 29.44 7.00 -13.17
C GLN A 167 28.72 7.77 -12.05
N SER A 168 27.66 8.52 -12.40
CA SER A 168 26.85 9.25 -11.43
C SER A 168 25.71 8.40 -10.87
N ILE A 169 25.43 7.24 -11.49
CA ILE A 169 24.35 6.36 -11.06
C ILE A 169 24.75 5.63 -9.78
N ASN A 170 23.98 5.86 -8.72
CA ASN A 170 24.07 5.18 -7.44
C ASN A 170 22.67 5.00 -6.85
N GLU A 171 22.54 4.25 -5.76
CA GLU A 171 21.24 3.96 -5.14
C GLU A 171 20.43 5.23 -4.81
N LYS A 172 21.09 6.25 -4.27
CA LYS A 172 20.42 7.52 -3.91
C LYS A 172 19.84 8.23 -5.12
N LEU A 173 20.58 8.28 -6.21
CA LEU A 173 20.10 8.86 -7.47
C LEU A 173 18.98 8.01 -8.03
N PHE A 174 19.16 6.69 -8.10
CA PHE A 174 18.19 5.77 -8.66
C PHE A 174 16.84 5.84 -7.91
N ASN A 175 16.85 5.95 -6.58
CA ASN A 175 15.66 6.10 -5.75
C ASN A 175 14.83 7.35 -6.12
N ASN A 176 15.45 8.41 -6.68
CA ASN A 176 14.72 9.59 -7.12
C ASN A 176 13.95 9.40 -8.43
N TYR A 177 14.24 8.35 -9.19
CA TYR A 177 13.54 8.00 -10.43
C TYR A 177 12.46 6.93 -10.24
N LEU A 178 12.40 6.29 -9.07
CA LEU A 178 11.34 5.34 -8.75
C LEU A 178 10.01 6.05 -8.47
N TYR A 179 8.90 5.38 -8.67
CA TYR A 179 7.56 5.90 -8.31
C TYR A 179 7.47 6.23 -6.82
N THR A 180 8.28 5.55 -6.00
CA THR A 180 8.40 5.76 -4.56
C THR A 180 9.34 6.89 -4.16
N ALA A 181 9.83 7.71 -5.09
CA ALA A 181 10.74 8.83 -4.79
C ALA A 181 10.25 9.65 -3.61
N GLY A 182 11.15 9.88 -2.62
CA GLY A 182 10.84 10.61 -1.38
C GLY A 182 10.08 9.80 -0.31
N LEU A 183 9.81 8.52 -0.52
CA LEU A 183 9.36 7.59 0.53
C LEU A 183 10.56 6.83 1.11
N PRO A 184 10.53 6.45 2.39
CA PRO A 184 11.51 5.52 2.94
C PRO A 184 11.29 4.10 2.41
N ASP A 185 12.31 3.26 2.51
CA ASP A 185 12.18 1.83 2.26
C ASP A 185 11.12 1.20 3.15
N VAL A 186 10.62 0.03 2.72
CA VAL A 186 9.57 -0.69 3.45
C VAL A 186 10.18 -1.46 4.62
N ASP A 187 9.63 -1.26 5.81
CA ASP A 187 10.03 -2.02 7.00
C ASP A 187 9.31 -3.35 7.12
N LEU A 188 8.01 -3.38 6.81
CA LEU A 188 7.15 -4.54 6.94
C LEU A 188 6.25 -4.69 5.73
N ILE A 189 6.30 -5.87 5.07
CA ILE A 189 5.31 -6.28 4.09
C ILE A 189 4.34 -7.25 4.75
N ILE A 190 3.05 -6.92 4.64
CA ILE A 190 1.95 -7.79 5.06
C ILE A 190 1.26 -8.32 3.81
N ARG A 191 1.00 -9.64 3.76
CA ARG A 191 0.14 -10.22 2.73
C ARG A 191 -0.94 -11.07 3.36
N THR A 192 -2.19 -10.80 2.98
CA THR A 192 -3.38 -11.56 3.33
C THR A 192 -3.64 -12.69 2.33
N GLY A 193 -4.51 -13.63 2.67
CA GLY A 193 -4.98 -14.65 1.74
C GLY A 193 -4.09 -15.88 1.59
N GLY A 194 -3.13 -16.13 2.49
CA GLY A 194 -2.39 -17.39 2.60
C GLY A 194 -1.26 -17.61 1.59
N GLU A 195 -0.96 -16.66 0.73
CA GLU A 195 0.08 -16.78 -0.30
C GLU A 195 1.43 -16.27 0.17
N LEU A 196 2.49 -17.05 -0.03
CA LEU A 196 3.85 -16.76 0.46
C LEU A 196 4.75 -16.19 -0.66
N ARG A 197 4.33 -15.09 -1.28
CA ARG A 197 5.06 -14.38 -2.33
C ARG A 197 4.70 -12.90 -2.35
N ILE A 198 5.56 -12.05 -2.91
CA ILE A 198 5.32 -10.59 -3.01
C ILE A 198 4.75 -10.15 -4.36
N SER A 199 4.66 -11.04 -5.34
CA SER A 199 4.02 -10.81 -6.64
C SER A 199 4.43 -9.50 -7.31
N ASN A 200 5.72 -9.29 -7.48
CA ASN A 200 6.27 -8.09 -8.14
C ASN A 200 5.98 -6.76 -7.41
N PHE A 201 5.68 -6.81 -6.09
CA PHE A 201 5.38 -5.63 -5.29
C PHE A 201 6.64 -5.08 -4.62
N LEU A 202 6.96 -3.81 -4.85
CA LEU A 202 8.03 -3.03 -4.21
C LEU A 202 9.37 -3.78 -4.09
N ILE A 203 9.79 -4.51 -5.14
CA ILE A 203 10.95 -5.41 -5.10
C ILE A 203 12.26 -4.70 -4.76
N TRP A 204 12.44 -3.45 -5.15
CA TRP A 204 13.60 -2.63 -4.81
C TRP A 204 13.54 -2.18 -3.35
N GLN A 205 12.43 -1.59 -2.94
CA GLN A 205 12.20 -0.99 -1.63
C GLN A 205 12.04 -2.02 -0.51
N ALA A 206 11.79 -3.29 -0.86
CA ALA A 206 11.58 -4.40 0.06
C ALA A 206 12.86 -5.20 0.37
N SER A 207 14.02 -4.78 -0.11
CA SER A 207 15.28 -5.54 -0.02
C SER A 207 15.64 -5.94 1.41
N TYR A 208 15.25 -5.16 2.41
CA TYR A 208 15.49 -5.42 3.83
C TYR A 208 14.21 -5.45 4.66
N SER A 209 13.05 -5.64 4.02
CA SER A 209 11.76 -5.71 4.71
C SER A 209 11.61 -7.00 5.50
N GLU A 210 10.91 -6.91 6.63
CA GLU A 210 10.32 -8.07 7.29
C GLU A 210 9.00 -8.45 6.60
N TYR A 211 8.63 -9.73 6.66
CA TYR A 211 7.41 -10.24 6.01
C TYR A 211 6.47 -10.83 7.06
N TYR A 212 5.18 -10.51 6.93
CA TYR A 212 4.10 -11.13 7.68
C TYR A 212 3.05 -11.66 6.71
N PHE A 213 2.91 -12.97 6.64
CA PHE A 213 1.92 -13.67 5.83
C PHE A 213 0.81 -14.20 6.73
N THR A 214 -0.46 -14.09 6.28
CA THR A 214 -1.61 -14.60 7.03
C THR A 214 -2.63 -15.22 6.08
N ASP A 215 -3.29 -16.29 6.53
CA ASP A 215 -4.36 -16.97 5.80
C ASP A 215 -5.66 -16.15 5.80
N VAL A 216 -5.78 -15.15 6.67
CA VAL A 216 -6.95 -14.28 6.75
C VAL A 216 -7.14 -13.57 5.41
N LEU A 217 -8.35 -13.61 4.86
CA LEU A 217 -8.71 -12.92 3.63
C LEU A 217 -8.83 -11.42 3.89
N TRP A 218 -8.50 -10.58 2.89
CA TRP A 218 -8.46 -9.14 3.07
C TRP A 218 -9.72 -8.51 3.68
N PRO A 219 -10.97 -8.88 3.30
CA PRO A 219 -12.16 -8.33 3.92
C PRO A 219 -12.28 -8.59 5.43
N ASP A 220 -11.67 -9.66 5.94
CA ASP A 220 -11.68 -10.03 7.36
C ASP A 220 -10.43 -9.53 8.11
N PHE A 221 -9.51 -8.84 7.43
CA PHE A 221 -8.26 -8.34 8.00
C PHE A 221 -8.54 -7.06 8.81
N GLY A 222 -8.83 -7.22 10.09
CA GLY A 222 -9.16 -6.13 11.00
C GLY A 222 -8.06 -5.79 12.00
N GLU A 223 -8.41 -4.99 13.00
CA GLU A 223 -7.49 -4.45 14.03
C GLU A 223 -6.68 -5.55 14.74
N LYS A 224 -7.32 -6.66 15.12
CA LYS A 224 -6.64 -7.79 15.79
C LYS A 224 -5.51 -8.40 14.93
N GLU A 225 -5.72 -8.48 13.62
CA GLU A 225 -4.72 -9.02 12.71
C GLU A 225 -3.58 -8.02 12.47
N ILE A 226 -3.88 -6.73 12.42
CA ILE A 226 -2.89 -5.66 12.38
C ILE A 226 -2.02 -5.72 13.64
N GLU A 227 -2.61 -5.85 14.82
CA GLU A 227 -1.88 -5.99 16.09
C GLU A 227 -0.93 -7.18 16.07
N LYS A 228 -1.38 -8.35 15.60
CA LYS A 228 -0.53 -9.54 15.45
C LYS A 228 0.67 -9.27 14.54
N ALA A 229 0.45 -8.60 13.41
CA ALA A 229 1.53 -8.25 12.49
C ALA A 229 2.55 -7.29 13.12
N LEU A 230 2.08 -6.26 13.83
CA LEU A 230 2.93 -5.30 14.54
C LEU A 230 3.70 -5.94 15.69
N LEU A 231 3.07 -6.85 16.45
CA LEU A 231 3.73 -7.63 17.50
C LEU A 231 4.82 -8.54 16.92
N SER A 232 4.51 -9.25 15.82
CA SER A 232 5.46 -10.11 15.12
C SER A 232 6.69 -9.30 14.65
N TYR A 233 6.48 -8.13 14.06
CA TYR A 233 7.55 -7.23 13.63
C TYR A 233 8.41 -6.79 14.82
N SER A 234 7.80 -6.35 15.90
CA SER A 234 8.52 -5.86 17.10
C SER A 234 9.38 -6.92 17.78
N GLN A 235 9.07 -8.20 17.60
CA GLN A 235 9.84 -9.31 18.17
C GLN A 235 11.07 -9.69 17.34
N ARG A 236 11.18 -9.21 16.11
CA ARG A 236 12.29 -9.52 15.22
C ARG A 236 13.46 -8.57 15.46
N GLN A 237 14.69 -9.12 15.34
CA GLN A 237 15.92 -8.35 15.38
C GLN A 237 16.39 -8.10 13.94
N ARG A 238 16.40 -6.84 13.52
CA ARG A 238 16.92 -6.44 12.20
C ARG A 238 18.43 -6.21 12.31
N ARG A 239 19.22 -7.06 11.69
CA ARG A 239 20.69 -7.02 11.78
C ARG A 239 21.37 -6.29 10.62
N PHE A 240 20.70 -6.01 9.51
CA PHE A 240 21.20 -5.31 8.31
C PHE A 240 22.61 -5.78 7.88
N GLY A 241 22.89 -7.08 7.97
CA GLY A 241 24.21 -7.66 7.67
C GLY A 241 25.25 -7.52 8.79
N GLY A 242 24.92 -6.94 9.95
CA GLY A 242 25.75 -6.92 11.14
C GLY A 242 25.61 -8.17 12.03
N LEU A 243 26.57 -8.41 12.95
CA LEU A 243 26.53 -9.50 13.95
C LEU A 243 25.49 -9.21 15.05
#